data_9451a6afa9a50ee6c2e7235f77c15998
#
_entry.id   9451a6afa9a50ee6c2e7235f77c15998
#
_cell.length_a   1.000
_cell.length_b   1.000
_cell.length_c   1.000
_cell.angle_alpha   90.00
_cell.angle_beta   90.00
_cell.angle_gamma   90.00
#
_symmetry.space_group_name_H-M   'P 1'
#
loop_
_entity.id
_entity.type
_entity.pdbx_description
1 polymer ?
#
loop_
_entity_poly.entity_id
_entity_poly.type
_entity_poly.pdbx_seq_one_letter_code
_entity_poly.pdbx_strand_id
1 'polypeptide(L)'
;MPSVATDPGVLLAILAGSGTLIYFAGRKMFGHDPREPPLAPSSIPIVGHLVGLSRSTFNYYVELSEQTRVPVFTMALPGQKMYVVTSPDLVQVIQKQHKILAFPPIQVKFSSAVCGSSKEAQAILETNVNGDEGEHGISMETHAAMRQALKPGPQLDDMNRHMIQEIAKSLDSLAPAPGLTKTMGLYAWLRDAITTATTRSVYGPLNPYEDKAIADAFWDFEGGLMSILVGVLPSLTARKPIAARDKVTKAFEAYFRAGGVDQASALAKLRYKTAVDNGLPLEDMARFEVGNSIAIMVNTVPAAFWTLFLVFSHPGLADEVRAEIDACVETAPGTNTKTVDITTLKSACPLLLSAYQEALRHRSMGTSVRQVMEDTYLGPWLLKKGAMLQMPSRVIHQDTALWGSDAAEFNPRRFLPENRQNRPKDVCFRAFGGGKTLCPGRHFATNEVLAVVAVFLARLDMKQIGTGGWKTPACDNTNVAAVVMEPDVDVEVEVSVRKGMEGVKWQVRLDGKGDKVFAMVTEDQEPE
;
A
#
# COMPACT_ATOMS: atom_id res chain seq x y z
N MET A 1 44.26 37.90 -29.82
CA MET A 1 44.06 37.65 -28.39
C MET A 1 43.73 36.17 -28.24
N PRO A 2 44.56 35.34 -27.58
CA PRO A 2 44.21 33.92 -27.35
C PRO A 2 43.06 33.89 -26.37
N SER A 3 42.03 33.06 -26.67
CA SER A 3 40.86 32.92 -25.82
C SER A 3 41.21 32.15 -24.54
N VAL A 4 41.11 32.80 -23.42
CA VAL A 4 41.38 32.29 -22.06
C VAL A 4 40.48 31.04 -21.74
N ALA A 5 39.51 30.76 -22.59
CA ALA A 5 38.53 29.66 -22.38
C ALA A 5 39.00 28.26 -22.83
N THR A 6 40.17 28.13 -23.44
CA THR A 6 40.69 26.88 -23.99
C THR A 6 41.96 26.35 -23.33
N ASP A 7 42.47 27.00 -22.30
CA ASP A 7 43.60 26.49 -21.52
C ASP A 7 43.13 25.34 -20.60
N PRO A 8 43.65 24.12 -20.78
CA PRO A 8 43.28 22.98 -19.93
C PRO A 8 43.54 23.23 -18.44
N GLY A 9 44.54 24.06 -18.09
CA GLY A 9 44.84 24.44 -16.72
C GLY A 9 43.76 25.34 -16.11
N VAL A 10 43.23 26.27 -16.90
CA VAL A 10 42.14 27.16 -16.47
C VAL A 10 40.83 26.36 -16.32
N LEU A 11 40.55 25.41 -17.23
CA LEU A 11 39.36 24.52 -17.10
C LEU A 11 39.47 23.63 -15.87
N LEU A 12 40.64 23.08 -15.57
CA LEU A 12 40.88 22.26 -14.39
C LEU A 12 40.77 23.10 -13.10
N ALA A 13 41.28 24.31 -13.09
CA ALA A 13 41.15 25.23 -11.94
C ALA A 13 39.68 25.65 -11.68
N ILE A 14 38.88 25.89 -12.74
CA ILE A 14 37.45 26.20 -12.65
C ILE A 14 36.67 24.96 -12.14
N LEU A 15 36.98 23.76 -12.63
CA LEU A 15 36.38 22.52 -12.17
C LEU A 15 36.75 22.21 -10.71
N ALA A 16 38.00 22.38 -10.33
CA ALA A 16 38.47 22.21 -8.95
C ALA A 16 37.88 23.28 -8.01
N GLY A 17 37.85 24.55 -8.44
CA GLY A 17 37.24 25.64 -7.68
C GLY A 17 35.73 25.48 -7.50
N SER A 18 35.01 25.10 -8.57
CA SER A 18 33.57 24.80 -8.48
C SER A 18 33.29 23.53 -7.64
N GLY A 19 34.09 22.48 -7.77
CA GLY A 19 34.02 21.30 -6.93
C GLY A 19 34.25 21.60 -5.44
N THR A 20 35.22 22.46 -5.15
CA THR A 20 35.51 22.92 -3.78
C THR A 20 34.41 23.80 -3.21
N LEU A 21 33.84 24.71 -4.01
CA LEU A 21 32.71 25.55 -3.61
C LEU A 21 31.44 24.71 -3.38
N ILE A 22 31.17 23.74 -4.24
CA ILE A 22 30.07 22.80 -4.08
C ILE A 22 30.26 21.93 -2.82
N TYR A 23 31.50 21.49 -2.55
CA TYR A 23 31.82 20.73 -1.34
C TYR A 23 31.63 21.57 -0.06
N PHE A 24 32.15 22.81 -0.01
CA PHE A 24 31.99 23.67 1.17
C PHE A 24 30.56 24.21 1.31
N ALA A 25 29.85 24.53 0.24
CA ALA A 25 28.45 24.90 0.26
C ALA A 25 27.58 23.70 0.70
N GLY A 26 27.87 22.50 0.20
CA GLY A 26 27.27 21.27 0.65
C GLY A 26 27.52 21.02 2.14
N ARG A 27 28.76 21.14 2.60
CA ARG A 27 29.11 20.96 4.03
C ARG A 27 28.46 22.00 4.94
N LYS A 28 28.25 23.23 4.49
CA LYS A 28 27.56 24.28 5.25
C LYS A 28 26.03 24.08 5.22
N MET A 29 25.49 23.63 4.11
CA MET A 29 24.06 23.36 3.91
C MET A 29 23.59 22.04 4.55
N PHE A 30 24.51 21.06 4.64
CA PHE A 30 24.28 19.73 5.23
C PHE A 30 25.10 19.52 6.50
N GLY A 31 25.43 20.57 7.25
CA GLY A 31 26.16 20.48 8.51
C GLY A 31 25.57 19.40 9.40
N HIS A 32 26.29 18.29 9.60
CA HIS A 32 25.89 17.20 10.48
C HIS A 32 26.30 17.56 11.90
N ASP A 33 25.31 17.68 12.79
CA ASP A 33 25.55 17.85 14.22
C ASP A 33 26.00 16.49 14.79
N PRO A 34 27.09 16.41 15.57
CA PRO A 34 27.56 15.15 16.16
C PRO A 34 26.51 14.43 17.03
N ARG A 35 25.48 15.13 17.47
CA ARG A 35 24.35 14.56 18.23
C ARG A 35 23.29 13.92 17.35
N GLU A 36 23.31 14.20 16.03
CA GLU A 36 22.38 13.55 15.09
C GLU A 36 22.78 12.07 14.88
N PRO A 37 21.84 11.21 14.40
CA PRO A 37 22.17 9.84 14.00
C PRO A 37 23.32 9.81 12.99
N PRO A 38 24.24 8.82 13.03
CA PRO A 38 25.41 8.77 12.16
C PRO A 38 25.01 8.81 10.68
N LEU A 39 25.86 9.42 9.85
CA LEU A 39 25.66 9.43 8.40
C LEU A 39 25.82 8.02 7.83
N ALA A 40 24.87 7.60 7.00
CA ALA A 40 25.01 6.39 6.22
C ALA A 40 26.13 6.55 5.16
N PRO A 41 26.88 5.49 4.86
CA PRO A 41 27.90 5.52 3.83
C PRO A 41 27.27 5.79 2.46
N SER A 42 27.91 6.64 1.67
CA SER A 42 27.46 7.01 0.33
C SER A 42 28.64 7.03 -0.63
N SER A 43 28.49 6.42 -1.79
CA SER A 43 29.53 6.37 -2.84
C SER A 43 29.81 7.74 -3.45
N ILE A 44 28.82 8.61 -3.51
CA ILE A 44 28.92 9.97 -4.05
C ILE A 44 28.28 10.92 -3.05
N PRO A 45 29.01 11.95 -2.54
CA PRO A 45 28.43 12.92 -1.63
C PRO A 45 27.14 13.53 -2.19
N ILE A 46 26.12 13.70 -1.34
CA ILE A 46 24.84 14.37 -1.64
C ILE A 46 23.91 13.57 -2.56
N VAL A 47 24.41 13.06 -3.70
CA VAL A 47 23.54 12.38 -4.70
C VAL A 47 23.62 10.87 -4.66
N GLY A 48 24.58 10.29 -3.94
CA GLY A 48 24.78 8.84 -3.92
C GLY A 48 23.59 8.06 -3.38
N HIS A 49 22.89 8.61 -2.38
CA HIS A 49 21.67 7.99 -1.87
C HIS A 49 20.50 8.04 -2.87
N LEU A 50 20.39 9.08 -3.71
CA LEU A 50 19.39 9.11 -4.79
C LEU A 50 19.70 8.04 -5.84
N VAL A 51 20.98 7.88 -6.19
CA VAL A 51 21.41 6.81 -7.12
C VAL A 51 21.13 5.43 -6.51
N GLY A 52 21.43 5.23 -5.22
CA GLY A 52 21.13 3.98 -4.52
C GLY A 52 19.62 3.67 -4.51
N LEU A 53 18.79 4.63 -4.15
CA LEU A 53 17.34 4.50 -4.17
C LEU A 53 16.78 4.24 -5.58
N SER A 54 17.40 4.83 -6.62
CA SER A 54 17.00 4.59 -8.01
C SER A 54 17.39 3.20 -8.52
N ARG A 55 18.47 2.60 -7.99
CA ARG A 55 18.96 1.28 -8.43
C ARG A 55 18.35 0.13 -7.67
N SER A 56 18.30 0.25 -6.34
CA SER A 56 17.90 -0.84 -5.44
C SER A 56 16.53 -0.59 -4.79
N THR A 57 15.88 0.54 -5.12
CA THR A 57 14.57 0.92 -4.56
C THR A 57 14.52 0.75 -3.03
N PHE A 58 13.60 -0.04 -2.49
CA PHE A 58 13.48 -0.30 -1.04
C PHE A 58 14.55 -1.25 -0.48
N ASN A 59 15.18 -2.07 -1.33
CA ASN A 59 16.30 -2.91 -0.92
C ASN A 59 17.50 -2.06 -0.49
N TYR A 60 17.62 -0.83 -1.00
CA TYR A 60 18.67 0.09 -0.58
C TYR A 60 18.64 0.41 0.93
N TYR A 61 17.47 0.48 1.54
CA TYR A 61 17.36 0.64 3.00
C TYR A 61 17.87 -0.60 3.75
N VAL A 62 17.64 -1.79 3.21
CA VAL A 62 18.17 -3.04 3.78
C VAL A 62 19.69 -3.06 3.69
N GLU A 63 20.25 -2.76 2.50
CA GLU A 63 21.70 -2.67 2.28
C GLU A 63 22.36 -1.67 3.25
N LEU A 64 21.79 -0.47 3.41
CA LEU A 64 22.31 0.53 4.33
C LEU A 64 22.19 0.11 5.80
N SER A 65 21.10 -0.57 6.18
CA SER A 65 20.92 -1.08 7.54
C SER A 65 21.97 -2.13 7.89
N GLU A 66 22.27 -3.04 6.97
CA GLU A 66 23.32 -4.06 7.12
C GLU A 66 24.73 -3.46 7.22
N GLN A 67 24.99 -2.39 6.46
CA GLN A 67 26.26 -1.68 6.47
C GLN A 67 26.47 -0.85 7.74
N THR A 68 25.43 -0.12 8.17
CA THR A 68 25.54 0.78 9.32
C THR A 68 25.42 0.08 10.66
N ARG A 69 24.58 -0.97 10.74
CA ARG A 69 24.28 -1.75 11.96
C ARG A 69 23.88 -0.89 13.16
N VAL A 70 23.22 0.23 12.90
CA VAL A 70 22.71 1.14 13.93
C VAL A 70 21.19 1.25 13.83
N PRO A 71 20.47 1.47 14.94
CA PRO A 71 19.01 1.51 14.94
C PRO A 71 18.42 2.77 14.28
N VAL A 72 19.25 3.80 14.07
CA VAL A 72 18.90 5.03 13.33
C VAL A 72 20.12 5.55 12.61
N PHE A 73 19.98 5.93 11.35
CA PHE A 73 21.03 6.58 10.57
C PHE A 73 20.50 7.74 9.74
N THR A 74 21.39 8.61 9.28
CA THR A 74 21.06 9.79 8.46
C THR A 74 21.44 9.55 7.00
N MET A 75 20.50 9.75 6.09
CA MET A 75 20.74 9.88 4.66
C MET A 75 20.75 11.37 4.29
N ALA A 76 21.88 11.85 3.75
CA ALA A 76 21.97 13.20 3.22
C ALA A 76 21.46 13.22 1.77
N LEU A 77 20.36 13.92 1.54
CA LEU A 77 19.74 14.11 0.22
C LEU A 77 19.86 15.58 -0.21
N PRO A 78 19.81 15.90 -1.51
CA PRO A 78 19.82 17.29 -1.97
C PRO A 78 18.73 18.12 -1.29
N GLY A 79 19.12 19.13 -0.52
CA GLY A 79 18.20 20.05 0.18
C GLY A 79 17.44 19.46 1.37
N GLN A 80 17.64 18.19 1.74
CA GLN A 80 16.89 17.56 2.82
C GLN A 80 17.72 16.51 3.58
N LYS A 81 17.52 16.45 4.90
CA LYS A 81 17.97 15.31 5.73
C LYS A 81 16.84 14.30 5.90
N MET A 82 17.21 13.05 5.86
CA MET A 82 16.30 11.94 6.08
C MET A 82 16.87 11.02 7.15
N TYR A 83 16.17 10.85 8.25
CA TYR A 83 16.50 9.86 9.27
C TYR A 83 15.79 8.55 8.97
N VAL A 84 16.52 7.45 8.95
CA VAL A 84 15.98 6.11 8.72
C VAL A 84 16.05 5.33 10.02
N VAL A 85 14.90 4.86 10.49
CA VAL A 85 14.75 4.11 11.74
C VAL A 85 14.47 2.66 11.42
N THR A 86 15.31 1.76 11.92
CA THR A 86 15.24 0.31 11.69
C THR A 86 14.84 -0.48 12.93
N SER A 87 14.89 0.14 14.12
CA SER A 87 14.54 -0.50 15.39
C SER A 87 13.03 -0.45 15.67
N PRO A 88 12.36 -1.59 15.91
CA PRO A 88 10.96 -1.63 16.31
C PRO A 88 10.66 -0.89 17.62
N ASP A 89 11.58 -0.92 18.59
CA ASP A 89 11.38 -0.23 19.86
C ASP A 89 11.34 1.30 19.67
N LEU A 90 12.18 1.84 18.77
CA LEU A 90 12.13 3.27 18.43
C LEU A 90 10.90 3.63 17.61
N VAL A 91 10.39 2.70 16.80
CA VAL A 91 9.11 2.90 16.08
C VAL A 91 7.97 3.12 17.06
N GLN A 92 7.92 2.38 18.19
CA GLN A 92 6.90 2.62 19.24
C GLN A 92 7.02 4.01 19.87
N VAL A 93 8.25 4.49 20.11
CA VAL A 93 8.49 5.85 20.62
C VAL A 93 7.96 6.90 19.63
N ILE A 94 8.25 6.73 18.34
CA ILE A 94 7.79 7.63 17.27
C ILE A 94 6.27 7.68 17.20
N GLN A 95 5.60 6.53 17.32
CA GLN A 95 4.14 6.45 17.31
C GLN A 95 3.49 7.23 18.46
N LYS A 96 4.12 7.27 19.64
CA LYS A 96 3.66 8.04 20.78
C LYS A 96 3.88 9.56 20.61
N GLN A 97 4.91 9.96 19.89
CA GLN A 97 5.27 11.37 19.63
C GLN A 97 4.64 11.92 18.34
N HIS A 98 3.44 11.49 17.99
CA HIS A 98 2.79 11.73 16.70
C HIS A 98 2.56 13.22 16.35
N LYS A 99 2.59 14.16 17.30
CA LYS A 99 2.53 15.61 17.04
C LYS A 99 3.88 16.20 16.67
N ILE A 100 4.94 15.76 17.35
CA ILE A 100 6.32 16.22 17.09
C ILE A 100 6.90 15.51 15.86
N LEU A 101 6.63 14.22 15.72
CA LEU A 101 6.99 13.40 14.57
C LEU A 101 5.72 13.14 13.76
N ALA A 102 5.32 14.14 12.97
CA ALA A 102 3.99 14.25 12.40
C ALA A 102 3.87 13.64 10.98
N PHE A 103 2.77 12.95 10.72
CA PHE A 103 2.44 12.44 9.38
C PHE A 103 1.60 13.44 8.56
N PRO A 104 0.60 14.15 9.11
CA PRO A 104 -0.34 14.95 8.32
C PRO A 104 0.33 15.97 7.40
N PRO A 105 1.41 16.69 7.78
CA PRO A 105 2.07 17.62 6.86
C PRO A 105 2.65 16.96 5.60
N ILE A 106 3.11 15.69 5.72
CA ILE A 106 3.60 14.94 4.56
C ILE A 106 2.43 14.48 3.69
N GLN A 107 1.33 14.04 4.30
CA GLN A 107 0.13 13.65 3.59
C GLN A 107 -0.43 14.81 2.75
N VAL A 108 -0.50 16.02 3.29
CA VAL A 108 -0.96 17.20 2.56
C VAL A 108 -0.07 17.48 1.36
N LYS A 109 1.25 17.48 1.54
CA LYS A 109 2.21 17.68 0.44
C LYS A 109 2.08 16.61 -0.64
N PHE A 110 1.96 15.34 -0.24
CA PHE A 110 1.77 14.23 -1.15
C PHE A 110 0.44 14.38 -1.92
N SER A 111 -0.67 14.60 -1.22
CA SER A 111 -1.98 14.77 -1.83
C SER A 111 -2.01 15.95 -2.81
N SER A 112 -1.40 17.08 -2.44
CA SER A 112 -1.32 18.26 -3.33
C SER A 112 -0.55 17.95 -4.61
N ALA A 113 0.59 17.27 -4.52
CA ALA A 113 1.40 16.91 -5.68
C ALA A 113 0.70 15.87 -6.58
N VAL A 114 0.18 14.80 -5.97
CA VAL A 114 -0.43 13.67 -6.67
C VAL A 114 -1.78 14.03 -7.27
N CYS A 115 -2.65 14.65 -6.48
CA CYS A 115 -4.01 15.02 -6.94
C CYS A 115 -4.00 16.26 -7.83
N GLY A 116 -2.96 17.09 -7.76
CA GLY A 116 -2.88 18.35 -8.52
C GLY A 116 -3.88 19.37 -8.03
N SER A 117 -4.03 19.49 -6.70
CA SER A 117 -4.99 20.40 -6.07
C SER A 117 -4.73 21.87 -6.40
N SER A 118 -5.81 22.67 -6.40
CA SER A 118 -5.72 24.11 -6.57
C SER A 118 -5.02 24.79 -5.38
N LYS A 119 -4.60 26.04 -5.55
CA LYS A 119 -4.02 26.83 -4.44
C LYS A 119 -5.05 27.07 -3.32
N GLU A 120 -6.32 27.20 -3.66
CA GLU A 120 -7.41 27.34 -2.71
C GLU A 120 -7.55 26.07 -1.86
N ALA A 121 -7.62 24.91 -2.49
CA ALA A 121 -7.65 23.63 -1.80
C ALA A 121 -6.41 23.39 -0.94
N GLN A 122 -5.22 23.79 -1.42
CA GLN A 122 -3.99 23.69 -0.63
C GLN A 122 -4.06 24.51 0.65
N ALA A 123 -4.57 25.76 0.58
CA ALA A 123 -4.74 26.61 1.75
C ALA A 123 -5.70 25.97 2.78
N ILE A 124 -6.79 25.35 2.31
CA ILE A 124 -7.73 24.62 3.18
C ILE A 124 -7.04 23.41 3.83
N LEU A 125 -6.27 22.62 3.05
CA LEU A 125 -5.56 21.44 3.55
C LEU A 125 -4.46 21.77 4.58
N GLU A 126 -3.81 22.93 4.44
CA GLU A 126 -2.74 23.39 5.32
C GLU A 126 -3.29 24.02 6.61
N THR A 127 -4.58 24.33 6.67
CA THR A 127 -5.21 24.87 7.87
C THR A 127 -5.24 23.81 8.97
N ASN A 128 -4.62 24.11 10.11
CA ASN A 128 -4.57 23.27 11.31
C ASN A 128 -4.23 21.79 11.02
N VAL A 129 -3.28 21.56 10.12
CA VAL A 129 -2.95 20.24 9.55
C VAL A 129 -2.58 19.19 10.61
N ASN A 130 -2.00 19.61 11.73
CA ASN A 130 -1.52 18.73 12.81
C ASN A 130 -2.40 18.77 14.07
N GLY A 131 -3.50 19.53 14.06
CA GLY A 131 -4.39 19.67 15.21
C GLY A 131 -3.80 20.47 16.39
N ASP A 132 -2.94 21.43 16.09
CA ASP A 132 -2.30 22.26 17.12
C ASP A 132 -3.20 23.45 17.53
N GLU A 133 -4.16 23.83 16.68
CA GLU A 133 -5.08 24.96 16.84
C GLU A 133 -6.54 24.51 17.12
N GLY A 134 -6.72 23.33 17.73
CA GLY A 134 -8.02 22.77 18.06
C GLY A 134 -8.43 21.57 17.20
N GLU A 135 -9.71 21.18 17.23
CA GLU A 135 -10.19 19.93 16.63
C GLU A 135 -10.61 20.06 15.16
N HIS A 136 -10.73 21.29 14.63
CA HIS A 136 -11.16 21.52 13.26
C HIS A 136 -9.98 21.58 12.28
N GLY A 137 -10.09 20.80 11.22
CA GLY A 137 -9.12 20.76 10.13
C GLY A 137 -9.41 19.58 9.20
N ILE A 138 -9.52 19.83 7.91
CA ILE A 138 -9.98 18.85 6.92
C ILE A 138 -9.19 17.54 6.94
N SER A 139 -7.88 17.58 7.21
CA SER A 139 -7.04 16.38 7.28
C SER A 139 -7.45 15.47 8.43
N MET A 140 -7.68 16.04 9.62
CA MET A 140 -8.08 15.29 10.81
C MET A 140 -9.51 14.76 10.70
N GLU A 141 -10.43 15.61 10.21
CA GLU A 141 -11.83 15.25 10.02
C GLU A 141 -11.99 14.15 8.96
N THR A 142 -11.23 14.23 7.85
CA THR A 142 -11.21 13.16 6.83
C THR A 142 -10.70 11.84 7.42
N HIS A 143 -9.64 11.88 8.24
CA HIS A 143 -9.15 10.69 8.93
C HIS A 143 -10.18 10.10 9.90
N ALA A 144 -10.89 10.95 10.64
CA ALA A 144 -11.97 10.52 11.55
C ALA A 144 -13.13 9.89 10.76
N ALA A 145 -13.55 10.52 9.66
CA ALA A 145 -14.59 10.03 8.77
C ALA A 145 -14.26 8.65 8.17
N MET A 146 -13.02 8.48 7.68
CA MET A 146 -12.57 7.19 7.17
C MET A 146 -12.56 6.10 8.25
N ARG A 147 -12.06 6.40 9.45
CA ARG A 147 -12.09 5.44 10.57
C ARG A 147 -13.51 5.08 10.96
N GLN A 148 -14.42 6.05 11.01
CA GLN A 148 -15.82 5.80 11.30
C GLN A 148 -16.47 4.84 10.29
N ALA A 149 -16.22 5.04 8.98
CA ALA A 149 -16.80 4.22 7.91
C ALA A 149 -16.20 2.81 7.83
N LEU A 150 -14.91 2.67 8.17
CA LEU A 150 -14.14 1.45 7.92
C LEU A 150 -13.87 0.63 9.19
N LYS A 151 -14.33 1.08 10.36
CA LYS A 151 -14.29 0.26 11.57
C LYS A 151 -15.30 -0.91 11.48
N PRO A 152 -15.04 -2.03 12.17
CA PRO A 152 -15.98 -3.14 12.23
C PRO A 152 -17.38 -2.67 12.64
N GLY A 153 -18.39 -3.10 11.90
CA GLY A 153 -19.77 -2.74 12.13
C GLY A 153 -20.59 -2.58 10.86
N PRO A 154 -21.87 -2.15 10.96
CA PRO A 154 -22.85 -2.21 9.87
C PRO A 154 -22.42 -1.49 8.58
N GLN A 155 -21.67 -0.39 8.68
CA GLN A 155 -21.22 0.38 7.51
C GLN A 155 -20.16 -0.40 6.71
N LEU A 156 -19.20 -1.00 7.41
CA LEU A 156 -18.19 -1.85 6.79
C LEU A 156 -18.81 -3.14 6.24
N ASP A 157 -19.75 -3.75 6.98
CA ASP A 157 -20.43 -4.98 6.56
C ASP A 157 -21.23 -4.77 5.29
N ASP A 158 -21.88 -3.61 5.14
CA ASP A 158 -22.61 -3.26 3.92
C ASP A 158 -21.66 -3.15 2.71
N MET A 159 -20.55 -2.45 2.87
CA MET A 159 -19.51 -2.38 1.83
C MET A 159 -18.96 -3.77 1.48
N ASN A 160 -18.67 -4.60 2.49
CA ASN A 160 -18.16 -5.96 2.28
C ASN A 160 -19.15 -6.84 1.52
N ARG A 161 -20.46 -6.77 1.83
CA ARG A 161 -21.47 -7.55 1.10
C ARG A 161 -21.51 -7.22 -0.38
N HIS A 162 -21.46 -5.93 -0.74
CA HIS A 162 -21.41 -5.50 -2.14
C HIS A 162 -20.11 -5.98 -2.82
N MET A 163 -18.96 -5.76 -2.20
CA MET A 163 -17.66 -6.18 -2.71
C MET A 163 -17.60 -7.70 -2.95
N ILE A 164 -18.05 -8.52 -2.00
CA ILE A 164 -18.02 -9.99 -2.09
C ILE A 164 -18.92 -10.49 -3.23
N GLN A 165 -20.07 -9.86 -3.47
CA GLN A 165 -20.95 -10.22 -4.58
C GLN A 165 -20.29 -9.94 -5.94
N GLU A 166 -19.55 -8.83 -6.08
CA GLU A 166 -18.84 -8.53 -7.32
C GLU A 166 -17.66 -9.49 -7.54
N ILE A 167 -16.95 -9.87 -6.49
CA ILE A 167 -15.92 -10.91 -6.57
C ILE A 167 -16.51 -12.24 -7.01
N ALA A 168 -17.65 -12.64 -6.45
CA ALA A 168 -18.34 -13.86 -6.87
C ALA A 168 -18.69 -13.85 -8.36
N LYS A 169 -19.23 -12.73 -8.88
CA LYS A 169 -19.53 -12.55 -10.32
C LYS A 169 -18.26 -12.62 -11.19
N SER A 170 -17.15 -12.01 -10.74
CA SER A 170 -15.88 -12.08 -11.46
C SER A 170 -15.38 -13.52 -11.56
N LEU A 171 -15.48 -14.29 -10.49
CA LEU A 171 -15.11 -15.70 -10.47
C LEU A 171 -16.07 -16.59 -11.29
N ASP A 172 -17.37 -16.27 -11.35
CA ASP A 172 -18.33 -16.94 -12.23
C ASP A 172 -17.95 -16.75 -13.70
N SER A 173 -17.53 -15.53 -14.07
CA SER A 173 -17.08 -15.19 -15.42
C SER A 173 -15.71 -15.78 -15.78
N LEU A 174 -14.90 -16.07 -14.77
CA LEU A 174 -13.59 -16.68 -14.92
C LEU A 174 -13.70 -18.18 -15.16
N ALA A 175 -14.59 -18.88 -14.44
CA ALA A 175 -14.68 -20.32 -14.44
C ALA A 175 -14.96 -20.87 -15.87
N PRO A 176 -14.09 -21.73 -16.43
CA PRO A 176 -14.34 -22.32 -17.73
C PRO A 176 -15.46 -23.35 -17.65
N ALA A 177 -16.01 -23.72 -18.81
CA ALA A 177 -16.96 -24.84 -18.87
C ALA A 177 -16.27 -26.15 -18.41
N PRO A 178 -17.04 -27.11 -17.85
CA PRO A 178 -16.49 -28.36 -17.37
C PRO A 178 -15.61 -29.07 -18.41
N GLY A 179 -14.42 -29.48 -18.01
CA GLY A 179 -13.44 -30.14 -18.88
C GLY A 179 -12.64 -29.22 -19.81
N LEU A 180 -12.90 -27.91 -19.77
CA LEU A 180 -12.11 -26.90 -20.50
C LEU A 180 -11.17 -26.17 -19.55
N THR A 181 -10.17 -25.49 -20.14
CA THR A 181 -9.27 -24.60 -19.44
C THR A 181 -9.34 -23.19 -20.04
N LYS A 182 -8.95 -22.20 -19.26
CA LYS A 182 -8.88 -20.80 -19.67
C LYS A 182 -7.51 -20.23 -19.33
N THR A 183 -6.83 -19.64 -20.30
CA THR A 183 -5.56 -18.94 -20.08
C THR A 183 -5.81 -17.47 -19.75
N MET A 184 -5.06 -16.92 -18.78
CA MET A 184 -5.11 -15.51 -18.42
C MET A 184 -3.82 -15.03 -17.74
N GLY A 185 -3.59 -13.72 -17.76
CA GLY A 185 -2.66 -13.05 -16.85
C GLY A 185 -3.28 -12.94 -15.46
N LEU A 186 -2.63 -13.52 -14.46
CA LEU A 186 -3.17 -13.58 -13.09
C LEU A 186 -3.28 -12.19 -12.46
N TYR A 187 -2.24 -11.37 -12.62
CA TYR A 187 -2.22 -10.01 -12.05
C TYR A 187 -3.26 -9.11 -12.72
N ALA A 188 -3.36 -9.15 -14.05
CA ALA A 188 -4.33 -8.38 -14.82
C ALA A 188 -5.77 -8.74 -14.45
N TRP A 189 -6.09 -10.04 -14.31
CA TRP A 189 -7.40 -10.47 -13.88
C TRP A 189 -7.74 -9.99 -12.47
N LEU A 190 -6.82 -10.13 -11.51
CA LEU A 190 -7.01 -9.65 -10.14
C LEU A 190 -7.21 -8.13 -10.09
N ARG A 191 -6.45 -7.39 -10.90
CA ARG A 191 -6.59 -5.95 -11.01
C ARG A 191 -7.99 -5.56 -11.47
N ASP A 192 -8.50 -6.18 -12.53
CA ASP A 192 -9.83 -5.90 -13.04
C ASP A 192 -10.93 -6.32 -12.03
N ALA A 193 -10.81 -7.49 -11.42
CA ALA A 193 -11.76 -8.01 -10.45
C ALA A 193 -11.85 -7.13 -9.19
N ILE A 194 -10.70 -6.75 -8.61
CA ILE A 194 -10.62 -5.91 -7.41
C ILE A 194 -11.04 -4.47 -7.75
N THR A 195 -10.61 -3.91 -8.88
CA THR A 195 -11.06 -2.58 -9.30
C THR A 195 -12.59 -2.52 -9.34
N THR A 196 -13.23 -3.49 -9.99
CA THR A 196 -14.69 -3.55 -10.09
C THR A 196 -15.34 -3.72 -8.72
N ALA A 197 -14.87 -4.69 -7.92
CA ALA A 197 -15.47 -5.02 -6.62
C ALA A 197 -15.36 -3.87 -5.61
N THR A 198 -14.14 -3.32 -5.46
CA THR A 198 -13.89 -2.20 -4.55
C THR A 198 -14.68 -0.96 -4.96
N THR A 199 -14.59 -0.57 -6.23
CA THR A 199 -15.15 0.72 -6.65
C THR A 199 -16.68 0.71 -6.69
N ARG A 200 -17.32 -0.39 -7.09
CA ARG A 200 -18.78 -0.57 -6.96
C ARG A 200 -19.24 -0.52 -5.52
N SER A 201 -18.51 -1.17 -4.64
CA SER A 201 -18.80 -1.14 -3.19
C SER A 201 -18.68 0.26 -2.60
N VAL A 202 -17.71 1.07 -3.05
CA VAL A 202 -17.45 2.41 -2.53
C VAL A 202 -18.36 3.46 -3.17
N TYR A 203 -18.47 3.49 -4.51
CA TYR A 203 -19.11 4.57 -5.25
C TYR A 203 -20.56 4.27 -5.69
N GLY A 204 -21.01 3.03 -5.53
CA GLY A 204 -22.40 2.64 -5.84
C GLY A 204 -22.71 2.58 -7.34
N PRO A 205 -24.00 2.71 -7.72
CA PRO A 205 -24.47 2.46 -9.10
C PRO A 205 -23.93 3.42 -10.17
N LEU A 206 -23.55 4.64 -9.79
CA LEU A 206 -23.00 5.64 -10.71
C LEU A 206 -21.45 5.65 -10.69
N ASN A 207 -20.84 4.57 -10.23
CA ASN A 207 -19.38 4.41 -10.13
C ASN A 207 -18.66 4.83 -11.43
N PRO A 208 -17.75 5.82 -11.40
CA PRO A 208 -17.02 6.24 -12.60
C PRO A 208 -16.20 5.14 -13.27
N TYR A 209 -15.74 4.16 -12.50
CA TYR A 209 -14.90 3.05 -12.98
C TYR A 209 -15.68 1.94 -13.71
N GLU A 210 -17.01 2.06 -13.86
CA GLU A 210 -17.78 1.19 -14.77
C GLU A 210 -17.36 1.40 -16.23
N ASP A 211 -16.93 2.62 -16.57
CA ASP A 211 -16.26 2.86 -17.84
C ASP A 211 -14.83 2.33 -17.78
N LYS A 212 -14.58 1.24 -18.53
CA LYS A 212 -13.24 0.64 -18.62
C LYS A 212 -12.16 1.67 -19.01
N ALA A 213 -12.48 2.66 -19.83
CA ALA A 213 -11.52 3.67 -20.22
C ALA A 213 -11.15 4.62 -19.06
N ILE A 214 -12.00 4.76 -18.05
CA ILE A 214 -11.67 5.48 -16.79
C ILE A 214 -10.86 4.58 -15.86
N ALA A 215 -11.22 3.31 -15.75
CA ALA A 215 -10.43 2.33 -14.98
C ALA A 215 -9.00 2.21 -15.54
N ASP A 216 -8.86 2.05 -16.85
CA ASP A 216 -7.54 2.00 -17.51
C ASP A 216 -6.75 3.31 -17.30
N ALA A 217 -7.40 4.47 -17.38
CA ALA A 217 -6.76 5.75 -17.10
C ALA A 217 -6.27 5.86 -15.66
N PHE A 218 -7.00 5.32 -14.68
CA PHE A 218 -6.52 5.28 -13.30
C PHE A 218 -5.21 4.48 -13.17
N TRP A 219 -5.13 3.31 -13.78
CA TRP A 219 -3.92 2.49 -13.73
C TRP A 219 -2.75 3.09 -14.53
N ASP A 220 -3.03 3.81 -15.64
CA ASP A 220 -2.01 4.59 -16.36
C ASP A 220 -1.47 5.76 -15.50
N PHE A 221 -2.34 6.40 -14.72
CA PHE A 221 -1.94 7.43 -13.75
C PHE A 221 -1.09 6.82 -12.64
N GLU A 222 -1.54 5.73 -12.05
CA GLU A 222 -0.87 5.04 -10.95
C GLU A 222 0.53 4.58 -11.37
N GLY A 223 0.67 3.91 -12.53
CA GLY A 223 1.95 3.46 -13.06
C GLY A 223 2.95 4.61 -13.34
N GLY A 224 2.46 5.83 -13.55
CA GLY A 224 3.29 7.03 -13.75
C GLY A 224 3.49 7.90 -12.51
N LEU A 225 3.02 7.49 -11.35
CA LEU A 225 2.95 8.32 -10.13
C LEU A 225 4.31 8.87 -9.70
N MET A 226 5.38 8.06 -9.82
CA MET A 226 6.74 8.51 -9.48
C MET A 226 7.22 9.66 -10.35
N SER A 227 6.85 9.70 -11.62
CA SER A 227 7.23 10.83 -12.48
C SER A 227 6.57 12.14 -12.07
N ILE A 228 5.37 12.07 -11.48
CA ILE A 228 4.67 13.22 -10.90
C ILE A 228 5.35 13.66 -9.59
N LEU A 229 5.68 12.71 -8.71
CA LEU A 229 6.30 12.98 -7.40
C LEU A 229 7.71 13.55 -7.51
N VAL A 230 8.52 13.04 -8.44
CA VAL A 230 9.87 13.57 -8.69
C VAL A 230 9.83 15.01 -9.21
N GLY A 231 8.80 15.39 -9.97
CA GLY A 231 8.50 16.78 -10.32
C GLY A 231 9.53 17.46 -11.22
N VAL A 232 10.46 16.72 -11.85
CA VAL A 232 11.47 17.29 -12.76
C VAL A 232 10.85 17.47 -14.13
N LEU A 233 10.63 18.71 -14.56
CA LEU A 233 9.98 19.07 -15.84
C LEU A 233 8.69 18.27 -16.08
N PRO A 234 7.68 18.35 -15.20
CA PRO A 234 6.52 17.46 -15.21
C PRO A 234 5.72 17.55 -16.52
N SER A 235 5.76 18.68 -17.21
CA SER A 235 5.14 18.85 -18.54
C SER A 235 5.76 17.95 -19.63
N LEU A 236 6.96 17.42 -19.41
CA LEU A 236 7.62 16.48 -20.31
C LEU A 236 7.64 15.05 -19.75
N THR A 237 8.06 14.87 -18.50
CA THR A 237 8.29 13.56 -17.88
C THR A 237 7.01 12.90 -17.36
N ALA A 238 6.00 13.68 -16.97
CA ALA A 238 4.74 13.21 -16.38
C ALA A 238 3.49 13.55 -17.22
N ARG A 239 3.65 13.89 -18.50
CA ARG A 239 2.53 14.34 -19.35
C ARG A 239 1.41 13.28 -19.46
N LYS A 240 1.78 12.01 -19.67
CA LYS A 240 0.80 10.91 -19.80
C LYS A 240 0.05 10.66 -18.50
N PRO A 241 0.71 10.40 -17.35
CA PRO A 241 -0.01 10.16 -16.10
C PRO A 241 -0.82 11.38 -15.62
N ILE A 242 -0.39 12.62 -15.89
CA ILE A 242 -1.19 13.81 -15.59
C ILE A 242 -2.47 13.83 -16.44
N ALA A 243 -2.39 13.57 -17.76
CA ALA A 243 -3.57 13.50 -18.61
C ALA A 243 -4.54 12.37 -18.19
N ALA A 244 -4.00 11.23 -17.76
CA ALA A 244 -4.77 10.11 -17.24
C ALA A 244 -5.48 10.48 -15.93
N ARG A 245 -4.77 11.09 -14.98
CA ARG A 245 -5.33 11.65 -13.75
C ARG A 245 -6.49 12.62 -14.04
N ASP A 246 -6.26 13.56 -14.94
CA ASP A 246 -7.26 14.60 -15.27
C ASP A 246 -8.52 14.00 -15.94
N LYS A 247 -8.37 12.90 -16.69
CA LYS A 247 -9.50 12.13 -17.23
C LYS A 247 -10.34 11.51 -16.11
N VAL A 248 -9.71 10.88 -15.12
CA VAL A 248 -10.40 10.31 -13.95
C VAL A 248 -11.05 11.42 -13.12
N THR A 249 -10.37 12.55 -12.92
CA THR A 249 -10.92 13.71 -12.21
C THR A 249 -12.23 14.19 -12.83
N LYS A 250 -12.28 14.34 -14.17
CA LYS A 250 -13.50 14.74 -14.89
C LYS A 250 -14.65 13.74 -14.71
N ALA A 251 -14.34 12.46 -14.65
CA ALA A 251 -15.35 11.44 -14.39
C ALA A 251 -15.94 11.58 -12.97
N PHE A 252 -15.11 11.88 -11.96
CA PHE A 252 -15.60 12.18 -10.61
C PHE A 252 -16.36 13.50 -10.51
N GLU A 253 -15.97 14.54 -11.26
CA GLU A 253 -16.79 15.76 -11.33
C GLU A 253 -18.20 15.47 -11.86
N ALA A 254 -18.30 14.66 -12.92
CA ALA A 254 -19.59 14.23 -13.46
C ALA A 254 -20.39 13.40 -12.45
N TYR A 255 -19.72 12.48 -11.74
CA TYR A 255 -20.29 11.65 -10.68
C TYR A 255 -20.91 12.51 -9.56
N PHE A 256 -20.19 13.52 -9.07
CA PHE A 256 -20.71 14.41 -8.03
C PHE A 256 -21.87 15.27 -8.53
N ARG A 257 -21.79 15.83 -9.75
CA ARG A 257 -22.89 16.62 -10.33
C ARG A 257 -24.15 15.79 -10.59
N ALA A 258 -24.00 14.48 -10.84
CA ALA A 258 -25.11 13.55 -11.03
C ALA A 258 -25.72 13.03 -9.70
N GLY A 259 -25.23 13.47 -8.53
CA GLY A 259 -25.70 12.99 -7.23
C GLY A 259 -25.25 11.57 -6.90
N GLY A 260 -24.14 11.09 -7.49
CA GLY A 260 -23.67 9.72 -7.29
C GLY A 260 -23.38 9.37 -5.82
N VAL A 261 -23.02 10.37 -5.02
CA VAL A 261 -22.78 10.21 -3.57
C VAL A 261 -24.03 9.73 -2.81
N ASP A 262 -25.25 10.07 -3.25
CA ASP A 262 -26.48 9.74 -2.53
C ASP A 262 -26.71 8.22 -2.40
N GLN A 263 -26.18 7.45 -3.36
CA GLN A 263 -26.27 5.99 -3.40
C GLN A 263 -24.94 5.30 -3.11
N ALA A 264 -23.92 6.06 -2.71
CA ALA A 264 -22.59 5.54 -2.39
C ALA A 264 -22.53 4.93 -0.98
N SER A 265 -21.40 4.32 -0.66
CA SER A 265 -21.10 3.82 0.69
C SER A 265 -20.99 4.94 1.73
N ALA A 266 -21.02 4.54 3.00
CA ALA A 266 -20.74 5.46 4.11
C ALA A 266 -19.36 6.13 3.98
N LEU A 267 -18.35 5.42 3.45
CA LEU A 267 -17.01 5.96 3.23
C LEU A 267 -17.02 7.14 2.26
N ALA A 268 -17.61 6.98 1.09
CA ALA A 268 -17.70 8.06 0.10
C ALA A 268 -18.56 9.23 0.59
N LYS A 269 -19.70 8.94 1.24
CA LYS A 269 -20.60 9.95 1.81
C LYS A 269 -19.91 10.80 2.87
N LEU A 270 -19.21 10.19 3.82
CA LEU A 270 -18.55 10.91 4.89
C LEU A 270 -17.37 11.74 4.38
N ARG A 271 -16.57 11.21 3.42
CA ARG A 271 -15.50 12.01 2.78
C ARG A 271 -16.07 13.24 2.06
N TYR A 272 -17.12 13.03 1.26
CA TYR A 272 -17.78 14.12 0.54
C TYR A 272 -18.34 15.18 1.50
N LYS A 273 -19.05 14.73 2.54
CA LYS A 273 -19.58 15.63 3.58
C LYS A 273 -18.46 16.45 4.23
N THR A 274 -17.38 15.80 4.66
CA THR A 274 -16.23 16.50 5.26
C THR A 274 -15.64 17.54 4.30
N ALA A 275 -15.53 17.23 3.01
CA ALA A 275 -15.01 18.16 2.02
C ALA A 275 -15.94 19.37 1.84
N VAL A 276 -17.26 19.15 1.78
CA VAL A 276 -18.28 20.22 1.70
C VAL A 276 -18.27 21.10 2.95
N ASP A 277 -18.26 20.50 4.14
CA ASP A 277 -18.26 21.22 5.42
C ASP A 277 -17.02 22.12 5.58
N ASN A 278 -15.89 21.75 4.97
CA ASN A 278 -14.67 22.53 4.95
C ASN A 278 -14.55 23.49 3.73
N GLY A 279 -15.60 23.62 2.93
CA GLY A 279 -15.63 24.54 1.80
C GLY A 279 -14.72 24.17 0.62
N LEU A 280 -14.37 22.88 0.47
CA LEU A 280 -13.53 22.46 -0.64
C LEU A 280 -14.26 22.60 -1.99
N PRO A 281 -13.63 23.19 -3.04
CA PRO A 281 -14.24 23.27 -4.37
C PRO A 281 -14.55 21.87 -4.93
N LEU A 282 -15.68 21.73 -5.66
CA LEU A 282 -16.11 20.43 -6.22
C LEU A 282 -15.05 19.79 -7.12
N GLU A 283 -14.33 20.59 -7.89
CA GLU A 283 -13.24 20.11 -8.74
C GLU A 283 -12.10 19.52 -7.93
N ASP A 284 -11.78 20.10 -6.76
CA ASP A 284 -10.75 19.58 -5.88
C ASP A 284 -11.25 18.36 -5.09
N MET A 285 -12.53 18.29 -4.75
CA MET A 285 -13.14 17.05 -4.24
C MET A 285 -12.93 15.89 -5.23
N ALA A 286 -13.16 16.15 -6.53
CA ALA A 286 -12.95 15.16 -7.58
C ALA A 286 -11.46 14.76 -7.71
N ARG A 287 -10.54 15.72 -7.62
CA ARG A 287 -9.07 15.45 -7.60
C ARG A 287 -8.68 14.58 -6.41
N PHE A 288 -9.22 14.86 -5.23
CA PHE A 288 -8.92 14.04 -4.04
C PHE A 288 -9.50 12.63 -4.11
N GLU A 289 -10.63 12.42 -4.81
CA GLU A 289 -11.14 11.05 -5.03
C GLU A 289 -10.21 10.23 -5.93
N VAL A 290 -9.47 10.83 -6.86
CA VAL A 290 -8.41 10.11 -7.59
C VAL A 290 -7.31 9.63 -6.62
N GLY A 291 -6.88 10.48 -5.69
CA GLY A 291 -5.93 10.10 -4.62
C GLY A 291 -6.50 9.05 -3.66
N ASN A 292 -7.77 9.17 -3.29
CA ASN A 292 -8.46 8.16 -2.46
C ASN A 292 -8.57 6.81 -3.18
N SER A 293 -8.68 6.80 -4.50
CA SER A 293 -8.70 5.57 -5.31
C SER A 293 -7.38 4.82 -5.23
N ILE A 294 -6.23 5.52 -5.13
CA ILE A 294 -4.94 4.89 -4.83
C ILE A 294 -5.03 4.11 -3.51
N ALA A 295 -5.56 4.75 -2.46
CA ALA A 295 -5.61 4.17 -1.12
C ALA A 295 -6.47 2.90 -1.04
N ILE A 296 -7.55 2.80 -1.84
CA ILE A 296 -8.50 1.69 -1.78
C ILE A 296 -8.17 0.52 -2.71
N MET A 297 -7.34 0.69 -3.75
CA MET A 297 -7.10 -0.34 -4.78
C MET A 297 -5.64 -0.82 -4.86
N VAL A 298 -4.68 0.11 -4.86
CA VAL A 298 -3.31 -0.16 -5.31
C VAL A 298 -2.60 -1.24 -4.49
N ASN A 299 -2.86 -1.33 -3.19
CA ASN A 299 -2.20 -2.33 -2.34
C ASN A 299 -2.95 -3.66 -2.24
N THR A 300 -4.26 -3.67 -2.50
CA THR A 300 -5.08 -4.89 -2.39
C THR A 300 -4.81 -5.84 -3.55
N VAL A 301 -4.60 -5.30 -4.76
CA VAL A 301 -4.30 -6.11 -5.96
C VAL A 301 -3.03 -6.96 -5.78
N PRO A 302 -1.85 -6.39 -5.47
CA PRO A 302 -0.65 -7.20 -5.25
C PRO A 302 -0.74 -8.07 -4.00
N ALA A 303 -1.47 -7.68 -2.96
CA ALA A 303 -1.71 -8.52 -1.78
C ALA A 303 -2.49 -9.80 -2.15
N ALA A 304 -3.55 -9.68 -2.94
CA ALA A 304 -4.32 -10.82 -3.44
C ALA A 304 -3.48 -11.69 -4.39
N PHE A 305 -2.72 -11.05 -5.30
CA PHE A 305 -1.84 -11.75 -6.22
C PHE A 305 -0.82 -12.61 -5.48
N TRP A 306 -0.07 -12.03 -4.57
CA TRP A 306 0.96 -12.79 -3.85
C TRP A 306 0.37 -13.87 -2.95
N THR A 307 -0.75 -13.61 -2.30
CA THR A 307 -1.39 -14.63 -1.48
C THR A 307 -1.79 -15.83 -2.34
N LEU A 308 -2.47 -15.60 -3.46
CA LEU A 308 -2.90 -16.67 -4.35
C LEU A 308 -1.70 -17.37 -5.02
N PHE A 309 -0.73 -16.60 -5.55
CA PHE A 309 0.46 -17.13 -6.18
C PHE A 309 1.28 -18.01 -5.21
N LEU A 310 1.54 -17.54 -3.99
CA LEU A 310 2.35 -18.24 -3.01
C LEU A 310 1.64 -19.50 -2.48
N VAL A 311 0.32 -19.47 -2.34
CA VAL A 311 -0.46 -20.66 -1.96
C VAL A 311 -0.38 -21.74 -3.02
N PHE A 312 -0.49 -21.41 -4.30
CA PHE A 312 -0.37 -22.40 -5.37
C PHE A 312 1.06 -22.84 -5.68
N SER A 313 2.02 -21.95 -5.53
CA SER A 313 3.43 -22.24 -5.83
C SER A 313 4.16 -23.00 -4.72
N HIS A 314 3.65 -22.95 -3.48
CA HIS A 314 4.24 -23.69 -2.37
C HIS A 314 3.73 -25.14 -2.35
N PRO A 315 4.63 -26.13 -2.34
CA PRO A 315 4.23 -27.54 -2.43
C PRO A 315 3.23 -27.96 -1.37
N GLY A 316 2.09 -28.51 -1.79
CA GLY A 316 1.03 -29.05 -0.91
C GLY A 316 0.17 -28.00 -0.21
N LEU A 317 0.56 -26.73 -0.17
CA LEU A 317 -0.13 -25.70 0.60
C LEU A 317 -1.57 -25.44 0.08
N ALA A 318 -1.77 -25.45 -1.23
CA ALA A 318 -3.10 -25.27 -1.80
C ALA A 318 -4.09 -26.34 -1.31
N ASP A 319 -3.65 -27.60 -1.21
CA ASP A 319 -4.50 -28.70 -0.75
C ASP A 319 -4.81 -28.61 0.75
N GLU A 320 -3.84 -28.17 1.56
CA GLU A 320 -4.04 -27.96 2.99
C GLU A 320 -5.01 -26.79 3.25
N VAL A 321 -4.84 -25.66 2.57
CA VAL A 321 -5.74 -24.50 2.70
C VAL A 321 -7.14 -24.85 2.18
N ARG A 322 -7.24 -25.64 1.11
CA ARG A 322 -8.53 -26.17 0.62
C ARG A 322 -9.23 -27.04 1.64
N ALA A 323 -8.52 -27.87 2.38
CA ALA A 323 -9.11 -28.68 3.44
C ALA A 323 -9.75 -27.82 4.53
N GLU A 324 -9.12 -26.71 4.93
CA GLU A 324 -9.73 -25.75 5.86
C GLU A 324 -10.99 -25.09 5.26
N ILE A 325 -10.92 -24.63 4.00
CA ILE A 325 -12.04 -23.98 3.33
C ILE A 325 -13.22 -24.96 3.15
N ASP A 326 -12.96 -26.18 2.68
CA ASP A 326 -13.98 -27.21 2.44
C ASP A 326 -14.73 -27.57 3.74
N ALA A 327 -14.03 -27.54 4.90
CA ALA A 327 -14.66 -27.75 6.20
C ALA A 327 -15.63 -26.61 6.60
N CYS A 328 -15.50 -25.44 6.00
CA CYS A 328 -16.36 -24.27 6.23
C CYS A 328 -17.46 -24.11 5.17
N VAL A 329 -17.41 -24.88 4.08
CA VAL A 329 -18.37 -24.76 2.98
C VAL A 329 -19.65 -25.47 3.35
N GLU A 330 -20.76 -24.73 3.34
CA GLU A 330 -22.10 -25.27 3.53
C GLU A 330 -22.67 -25.77 2.21
N THR A 331 -23.28 -26.95 2.22
CA THR A 331 -24.00 -27.49 1.06
C THR A 331 -25.51 -27.47 1.34
N ALA A 332 -26.27 -26.80 0.50
CA ALA A 332 -27.72 -26.73 0.66
C ALA A 332 -28.35 -28.11 0.38
N PRO A 333 -29.15 -28.66 1.32
CA PRO A 333 -29.73 -30.00 1.18
C PRO A 333 -30.54 -30.17 -0.12
N GLY A 334 -30.31 -31.27 -0.84
CA GLY A 334 -31.03 -31.60 -2.08
C GLY A 334 -30.66 -30.73 -3.29
N THR A 335 -29.64 -29.92 -3.19
CA THR A 335 -29.16 -29.05 -4.28
C THR A 335 -27.68 -29.24 -4.53
N ASN A 336 -27.18 -28.75 -5.68
CA ASN A 336 -25.75 -28.64 -5.96
C ASN A 336 -25.25 -27.21 -5.68
N THR A 337 -25.77 -26.58 -4.61
CA THR A 337 -25.38 -25.22 -4.21
C THR A 337 -24.47 -25.28 -2.99
N LYS A 338 -23.30 -24.67 -3.12
CA LYS A 338 -22.30 -24.51 -2.05
C LYS A 338 -22.19 -23.05 -1.66
N THR A 339 -22.08 -22.79 -0.36
CA THR A 339 -21.96 -21.43 0.20
C THR A 339 -20.67 -21.28 0.99
N VAL A 340 -19.94 -20.22 0.71
CA VAL A 340 -18.76 -19.79 1.47
C VAL A 340 -19.15 -18.56 2.29
N ASP A 341 -19.00 -18.63 3.61
CA ASP A 341 -19.19 -17.48 4.49
C ASP A 341 -17.83 -16.91 4.88
N ILE A 342 -17.54 -15.68 4.45
CA ILE A 342 -16.26 -15.00 4.69
C ILE A 342 -16.00 -14.75 6.18
N THR A 343 -17.06 -14.57 6.97
CA THR A 343 -16.93 -14.41 8.42
C THR A 343 -16.40 -15.69 9.08
N THR A 344 -16.91 -16.84 8.65
CA THR A 344 -16.48 -18.15 9.15
C THR A 344 -15.03 -18.44 8.78
N LEU A 345 -14.60 -18.11 7.56
CA LEU A 345 -13.20 -18.32 7.12
C LEU A 345 -12.18 -17.69 8.07
N LYS A 346 -12.45 -16.49 8.58
CA LYS A 346 -11.53 -15.79 9.48
C LYS A 346 -11.29 -16.51 10.80
N SER A 347 -12.24 -17.30 11.26
CA SER A 347 -12.13 -18.04 12.53
C SER A 347 -11.71 -19.49 12.35
N ALA A 348 -11.96 -20.07 11.19
CA ALA A 348 -11.85 -21.51 10.95
C ALA A 348 -10.74 -21.89 9.94
N CYS A 349 -10.11 -20.91 9.26
CA CYS A 349 -9.03 -21.16 8.29
C CYS A 349 -7.71 -20.50 8.74
N PRO A 350 -7.08 -20.94 9.84
CA PRO A 350 -5.88 -20.32 10.38
C PRO A 350 -4.68 -20.38 9.42
N LEU A 351 -4.55 -21.43 8.61
CA LEU A 351 -3.46 -21.55 7.64
C LEU A 351 -3.63 -20.57 6.48
N LEU A 352 -4.84 -20.38 5.97
CA LEU A 352 -5.15 -19.35 4.98
C LEU A 352 -4.77 -17.95 5.50
N LEU A 353 -5.16 -17.65 6.73
CA LEU A 353 -4.85 -16.36 7.36
C LEU A 353 -3.35 -16.18 7.59
N SER A 354 -2.67 -17.23 8.06
CA SER A 354 -1.23 -17.21 8.25
C SER A 354 -0.49 -17.01 6.93
N ALA A 355 -0.91 -17.68 5.86
CA ALA A 355 -0.34 -17.50 4.52
C ALA A 355 -0.54 -16.08 3.99
N TYR A 356 -1.71 -15.46 4.20
CA TYR A 356 -1.97 -14.08 3.84
C TYR A 356 -1.09 -13.09 4.62
N GLN A 357 -1.01 -13.23 5.95
CA GLN A 357 -0.15 -12.38 6.76
C GLN A 357 1.33 -12.51 6.36
N GLU A 358 1.78 -13.74 6.10
CA GLU A 358 3.14 -13.99 5.66
C GLU A 358 3.40 -13.46 4.24
N ALA A 359 2.44 -13.54 3.32
CA ALA A 359 2.55 -12.90 2.01
C ALA A 359 2.74 -11.38 2.14
N LEU A 360 1.98 -10.74 3.03
CA LEU A 360 2.14 -9.32 3.35
C LEU A 360 3.51 -9.02 3.97
N ARG A 361 3.97 -9.79 4.96
CA ARG A 361 5.30 -9.61 5.56
C ARG A 361 6.41 -9.74 4.51
N HIS A 362 6.34 -10.80 3.72
CA HIS A 362 7.36 -11.16 2.74
C HIS A 362 7.45 -10.17 1.58
N ARG A 363 6.32 -9.58 1.16
CA ARG A 363 6.21 -8.71 -0.01
C ARG A 363 5.97 -7.24 0.30
N SER A 364 5.87 -6.85 1.58
CA SER A 364 5.76 -5.42 1.93
C SER A 364 7.09 -4.70 1.74
N MET A 365 6.98 -3.50 1.20
CA MET A 365 8.09 -2.57 0.99
C MET A 365 7.75 -1.16 1.50
N GLY A 366 6.55 -0.97 2.00
CA GLY A 366 6.06 0.34 2.43
C GLY A 366 6.92 0.97 3.51
N THR A 367 6.96 2.28 3.50
CA THR A 367 7.71 3.08 4.46
C THR A 367 6.77 4.03 5.18
N SER A 368 6.71 3.92 6.50
CA SER A 368 6.03 4.93 7.31
C SER A 368 6.90 6.19 7.40
N VAL A 369 6.33 7.34 7.05
CA VAL A 369 7.06 8.61 7.00
C VAL A 369 6.57 9.59 8.05
N ARG A 370 7.44 10.46 8.54
CA ARG A 370 7.13 11.55 9.47
C ARG A 370 7.93 12.80 9.11
N GLN A 371 7.38 13.97 9.42
CA GLN A 371 8.12 15.22 9.43
C GLN A 371 8.47 15.57 10.88
N VAL A 372 9.72 15.96 11.12
CA VAL A 372 10.16 16.47 12.42
C VAL A 372 9.69 17.91 12.55
N MET A 373 8.76 18.19 13.44
CA MET A 373 8.11 19.50 13.59
C MET A 373 8.94 20.49 14.42
N GLU A 374 9.77 19.97 15.32
CA GLU A 374 10.70 20.75 16.15
C GLU A 374 11.95 19.92 16.45
N ASP A 375 13.05 20.56 16.86
CA ASP A 375 14.25 19.84 17.31
C ASP A 375 13.88 18.96 18.50
N THR A 376 14.10 17.65 18.39
CA THR A 376 13.68 16.68 19.41
C THR A 376 14.68 15.53 19.52
N TYR A 377 14.60 14.75 20.60
CA TYR A 377 15.47 13.59 20.78
C TYR A 377 14.70 12.27 20.58
N LEU A 378 15.32 11.38 19.82
CA LEU A 378 14.90 9.98 19.67
C LEU A 378 15.99 9.08 20.30
N GLY A 379 15.76 8.65 21.54
CA GLY A 379 16.84 8.05 22.34
C GLY A 379 18.00 9.05 22.53
N PRO A 380 19.25 8.70 22.21
CA PRO A 380 20.39 9.60 22.35
C PRO A 380 20.55 10.60 21.19
N TRP A 381 19.78 10.46 20.10
CA TRP A 381 20.00 11.22 18.87
C TRP A 381 19.09 12.43 18.76
N LEU A 382 19.69 13.56 18.38
CA LEU A 382 18.99 14.78 18.04
C LEU A 382 18.42 14.69 16.62
N LEU A 383 17.11 14.86 16.48
CA LEU A 383 16.43 15.02 15.19
C LEU A 383 16.15 16.50 14.94
N LYS A 384 16.52 17.01 13.77
CA LYS A 384 16.38 18.42 13.42
C LYS A 384 15.02 18.73 12.80
N LYS A 385 14.44 19.86 13.21
CA LYS A 385 13.21 20.41 12.62
C LYS A 385 13.29 20.46 11.09
N GLY A 386 12.21 20.08 10.43
CA GLY A 386 12.07 20.07 8.97
C GLY A 386 12.64 18.83 8.29
N ALA A 387 13.42 18.02 9.00
CA ALA A 387 13.91 16.75 8.46
C ALA A 387 12.77 15.75 8.26
N MET A 388 12.97 14.82 7.33
CA MET A 388 12.10 13.65 7.15
C MET A 388 12.60 12.48 8.00
N LEU A 389 11.68 11.70 8.55
CA LEU A 389 11.98 10.46 9.24
C LEU A 389 11.23 9.33 8.53
N GLN A 390 11.91 8.23 8.27
CA GLN A 390 11.35 7.06 7.61
C GLN A 390 11.56 5.79 8.42
N MET A 391 10.56 4.92 8.40
CA MET A 391 10.55 3.61 9.04
C MET A 391 10.22 2.56 7.98
N PRO A 392 11.22 2.08 7.21
CA PRO A 392 10.99 1.12 6.12
C PRO A 392 10.59 -0.24 6.70
N SER A 393 9.39 -0.71 6.36
CA SER A 393 8.86 -2.00 6.86
C SER A 393 9.72 -3.18 6.39
N ARG A 394 10.25 -3.13 5.16
CA ARG A 394 11.07 -4.19 4.59
C ARG A 394 12.31 -4.51 5.43
N VAL A 395 12.99 -3.48 5.96
CA VAL A 395 14.16 -3.68 6.85
C VAL A 395 13.77 -4.48 8.09
N ILE A 396 12.65 -4.12 8.71
CA ILE A 396 12.13 -4.81 9.90
C ILE A 396 11.63 -6.21 9.53
N HIS A 397 10.94 -6.36 8.40
CA HIS A 397 10.36 -7.63 7.97
C HIS A 397 11.40 -8.67 7.53
N GLN A 398 12.60 -8.24 7.11
CA GLN A 398 13.68 -9.13 6.69
C GLN A 398 14.78 -9.32 7.75
N ASP A 399 14.64 -8.68 8.90
CA ASP A 399 15.62 -8.81 9.97
C ASP A 399 15.63 -10.23 10.56
N THR A 400 16.72 -10.96 10.33
CA THR A 400 16.89 -12.33 10.81
C THR A 400 16.97 -12.42 12.33
N ALA A 401 17.38 -11.35 13.02
CA ALA A 401 17.36 -11.30 14.47
C ALA A 401 15.94 -11.24 15.04
N LEU A 402 14.99 -10.73 14.27
CA LEU A 402 13.58 -10.64 14.65
C LEU A 402 12.78 -11.86 14.20
N TRP A 403 12.93 -12.26 12.93
CA TRP A 403 12.06 -13.26 12.28
C TRP A 403 12.69 -14.65 12.13
N GLY A 404 13.95 -14.83 12.53
CA GLY A 404 14.67 -16.08 12.36
C GLY A 404 15.47 -16.15 11.05
N SER A 405 16.24 -17.20 10.89
CA SER A 405 17.13 -17.40 9.72
C SER A 405 16.39 -17.50 8.39
N ASP A 406 15.08 -17.84 8.43
CA ASP A 406 14.18 -17.93 7.29
C ASP A 406 13.40 -16.62 7.02
N ALA A 407 13.86 -15.49 7.56
CA ALA A 407 13.20 -14.19 7.38
C ALA A 407 13.02 -13.78 5.91
N ALA A 408 13.94 -14.17 5.04
CA ALA A 408 13.86 -13.91 3.59
C ALA A 408 12.96 -14.90 2.84
N GLU A 409 12.49 -15.97 3.48
CA GLU A 409 11.68 -17.01 2.88
C GLU A 409 10.19 -16.82 3.20
N PHE A 410 9.33 -17.36 2.33
CA PHE A 410 7.90 -17.47 2.61
C PHE A 410 7.62 -18.71 3.46
N ASN A 411 7.19 -18.48 4.70
CA ASN A 411 6.81 -19.54 5.62
C ASN A 411 5.31 -19.43 5.95
N PRO A 412 4.42 -20.19 5.28
CA PRO A 412 2.97 -20.03 5.42
C PRO A 412 2.45 -20.32 6.83
N ARG A 413 3.27 -20.94 7.68
CA ARG A 413 2.90 -21.31 9.06
C ARG A 413 3.38 -20.32 10.10
N ARG A 414 4.09 -19.25 9.69
CA ARG A 414 4.71 -18.28 10.61
C ARG A 414 3.68 -17.61 11.54
N PHE A 415 2.49 -17.33 11.02
CA PHE A 415 1.45 -16.64 11.78
C PHE A 415 0.39 -17.57 12.38
N LEU A 416 0.57 -18.89 12.33
CA LEU A 416 -0.32 -19.82 13.03
C LEU A 416 -0.35 -19.55 14.55
N PRO A 417 -1.48 -19.73 15.23
CA PRO A 417 -1.63 -19.47 16.66
C PRO A 417 -0.58 -20.18 17.54
N GLU A 418 -0.25 -21.42 17.23
CA GLU A 418 0.76 -22.21 17.93
C GLU A 418 2.18 -21.64 17.81
N ASN A 419 2.47 -20.85 16.77
CA ASN A 419 3.76 -20.22 16.55
C ASN A 419 3.86 -18.82 17.16
N ARG A 420 2.82 -18.35 17.89
CA ARG A 420 2.78 -17.00 18.47
C ARG A 420 3.98 -16.69 19.37
N GLN A 421 4.46 -17.66 20.13
CA GLN A 421 5.60 -17.49 21.04
C GLN A 421 6.95 -17.31 20.31
N ASN A 422 7.05 -17.79 19.07
CA ASN A 422 8.24 -17.71 18.24
C ASN A 422 8.29 -16.44 17.36
N ARG A 423 7.22 -15.64 17.37
CA ARG A 423 7.15 -14.40 16.59
C ARG A 423 7.70 -13.21 17.37
N PRO A 424 8.28 -12.22 16.68
CA PRO A 424 8.62 -10.97 17.32
C PRO A 424 7.36 -10.23 17.79
N LYS A 425 7.56 -9.17 18.59
CA LYS A 425 6.47 -8.27 19.02
C LYS A 425 5.65 -7.81 17.81
N ASP A 426 4.35 -7.61 17.99
CA ASP A 426 3.42 -7.24 16.90
C ASP A 426 3.83 -5.96 16.18
N VAL A 427 4.51 -5.02 16.85
CA VAL A 427 5.07 -3.81 16.22
C VAL A 427 6.04 -4.11 15.07
N CYS A 428 6.60 -5.31 15.02
CA CYS A 428 7.48 -5.75 13.93
C CYS A 428 6.69 -6.11 12.67
N PHE A 429 5.39 -6.39 12.75
CA PHE A 429 4.53 -6.59 11.58
C PHE A 429 3.96 -5.25 11.12
N ARG A 430 4.52 -4.70 10.05
CA ARG A 430 4.28 -3.33 9.59
C ARG A 430 3.47 -3.22 8.30
N ALA A 431 2.82 -4.28 7.87
CA ALA A 431 2.09 -4.32 6.60
C ALA A 431 0.99 -3.25 6.49
N PHE A 432 0.37 -2.88 7.61
CA PHE A 432 -0.67 -1.84 7.69
C PHE A 432 -0.20 -0.56 8.42
N GLY A 433 1.09 -0.42 8.69
CA GLY A 433 1.62 0.70 9.46
C GLY A 433 1.44 0.50 10.97
N GLY A 434 0.95 1.51 11.69
CA GLY A 434 0.66 1.42 13.13
C GLY A 434 0.46 2.78 13.80
N GLY A 435 -0.03 2.76 15.05
CA GLY A 435 -0.37 3.94 15.84
C GLY A 435 -1.44 4.79 15.17
N LYS A 436 -1.36 6.11 15.31
CA LYS A 436 -2.34 7.06 14.73
C LYS A 436 -2.43 7.01 13.20
N THR A 437 -1.46 6.37 12.53
CA THR A 437 -1.41 6.22 11.06
C THR A 437 -1.64 4.78 10.61
N LEU A 438 -2.21 3.96 11.47
CA LEU A 438 -2.68 2.62 11.10
C LEU A 438 -3.70 2.71 9.97
N CYS A 439 -3.58 1.81 9.00
CA CYS A 439 -4.48 1.76 7.83
C CYS A 439 -5.94 1.58 8.29
N PRO A 440 -6.83 2.54 8.02
CA PRO A 440 -8.24 2.40 8.40
C PRO A 440 -8.95 1.31 7.58
N GLY A 441 -8.48 1.06 6.34
CA GLY A 441 -9.06 0.07 5.42
C GLY A 441 -8.59 -1.37 5.62
N ARG A 442 -7.77 -1.67 6.64
CA ARG A 442 -7.19 -3.01 6.84
C ARG A 442 -8.23 -4.14 6.92
N HIS A 443 -9.38 -3.88 7.55
CA HIS A 443 -10.45 -4.88 7.66
C HIS A 443 -11.15 -5.12 6.33
N PHE A 444 -11.43 -4.04 5.57
CA PHE A 444 -12.00 -4.14 4.24
C PHE A 444 -11.07 -4.90 3.28
N ALA A 445 -9.80 -4.48 3.19
CA ALA A 445 -8.80 -5.12 2.34
C ALA A 445 -8.57 -6.60 2.71
N THR A 446 -8.56 -6.94 4.01
CA THR A 446 -8.44 -8.33 4.46
C THR A 446 -9.65 -9.16 4.00
N ASN A 447 -10.86 -8.65 4.15
CA ASN A 447 -12.06 -9.33 3.69
C ASN A 447 -12.05 -9.54 2.17
N GLU A 448 -11.59 -8.55 1.42
CA GLU A 448 -11.50 -8.61 -0.03
C GLU A 448 -10.48 -9.67 -0.50
N VAL A 449 -9.27 -9.64 0.05
CA VAL A 449 -8.25 -10.63 -0.30
C VAL A 449 -8.68 -12.05 0.08
N LEU A 450 -9.24 -12.24 1.28
CA LEU A 450 -9.73 -13.55 1.71
C LEU A 450 -10.89 -14.04 0.84
N ALA A 451 -11.82 -13.16 0.45
CA ALA A 451 -12.91 -13.52 -0.45
C ALA A 451 -12.40 -14.00 -1.81
N VAL A 452 -11.49 -13.24 -2.44
CA VAL A 452 -10.90 -13.62 -3.73
C VAL A 452 -10.18 -14.96 -3.60
N VAL A 453 -9.26 -15.08 -2.64
CA VAL A 453 -8.38 -16.25 -2.52
C VAL A 453 -9.15 -17.51 -2.12
N ALA A 454 -10.02 -17.42 -1.11
CA ALA A 454 -10.76 -18.59 -0.62
C ALA A 454 -11.76 -19.09 -1.67
N VAL A 455 -12.50 -18.20 -2.32
CA VAL A 455 -13.50 -18.62 -3.33
C VAL A 455 -12.79 -19.14 -4.59
N PHE A 456 -11.65 -18.57 -4.97
CA PHE A 456 -10.82 -19.11 -6.06
C PHE A 456 -10.38 -20.55 -5.72
N LEU A 457 -9.75 -20.77 -4.55
CA LEU A 457 -9.26 -22.07 -4.10
C LEU A 457 -10.38 -23.13 -3.98
N ALA A 458 -11.54 -22.71 -3.50
CA ALA A 458 -12.70 -23.62 -3.38
C ALA A 458 -13.18 -24.13 -4.74
N ARG A 459 -13.08 -23.31 -5.78
CA ARG A 459 -13.74 -23.51 -7.09
C ARG A 459 -12.82 -23.95 -8.21
N LEU A 460 -11.58 -23.47 -8.20
CA LEU A 460 -10.69 -23.48 -9.35
C LEU A 460 -9.34 -24.10 -9.04
N ASP A 461 -8.74 -24.70 -10.05
CA ASP A 461 -7.33 -25.07 -10.11
C ASP A 461 -6.58 -24.13 -11.02
N MET A 462 -5.28 -23.95 -10.75
CA MET A 462 -4.42 -23.04 -11.50
C MET A 462 -3.02 -23.62 -11.63
N LYS A 463 -2.42 -23.48 -12.80
CA LYS A 463 -1.02 -23.79 -13.04
C LYS A 463 -0.36 -22.70 -13.89
N GLN A 464 0.90 -22.39 -13.62
CA GLN A 464 1.68 -21.44 -14.41
C GLN A 464 2.05 -22.06 -15.77
N ILE A 465 1.96 -21.26 -16.84
CA ILE A 465 2.26 -21.69 -18.21
C ILE A 465 3.73 -21.42 -18.54
N GLY A 466 4.34 -22.32 -19.34
CA GLY A 466 5.63 -22.08 -20.00
C GLY A 466 6.88 -22.21 -19.14
N THR A 467 6.76 -22.59 -17.87
CA THR A 467 7.90 -22.60 -16.93
C THR A 467 8.30 -24.00 -16.42
N GLY A 468 7.52 -25.04 -16.75
CA GLY A 468 7.74 -26.40 -16.23
C GLY A 468 7.45 -26.53 -14.72
N GLY A 469 6.86 -25.53 -14.11
CA GLY A 469 6.53 -25.42 -12.68
C GLY A 469 6.36 -23.96 -12.29
N TRP A 470 6.16 -23.68 -10.99
CA TRP A 470 6.01 -22.32 -10.49
C TRP A 470 7.35 -21.58 -10.45
N LYS A 471 7.40 -20.40 -11.08
CA LYS A 471 8.54 -19.49 -11.06
C LYS A 471 8.08 -18.13 -10.57
N THR A 472 8.67 -17.68 -9.47
CA THR A 472 8.38 -16.37 -8.88
C THR A 472 8.79 -15.25 -9.84
N PRO A 473 7.89 -14.32 -10.19
CA PRO A 473 8.24 -13.15 -11.00
C PRO A 473 9.16 -12.20 -10.23
N ALA A 474 10.00 -11.45 -10.98
CA ALA A 474 10.79 -10.36 -10.42
C ALA A 474 9.90 -9.19 -9.98
N CYS A 475 10.42 -8.35 -9.09
CA CYS A 475 9.76 -7.14 -8.56
C CYS A 475 10.74 -5.96 -8.50
N ASP A 476 11.71 -5.91 -9.41
CA ASP A 476 12.79 -4.92 -9.40
C ASP A 476 12.31 -3.52 -9.83
N ASN A 477 11.28 -3.49 -10.68
CA ASN A 477 10.67 -2.27 -11.22
C ASN A 477 9.37 -1.87 -10.52
N THR A 478 9.12 -2.42 -9.34
CA THR A 478 7.89 -2.18 -8.60
C THR A 478 7.64 -0.68 -8.34
N ASN A 479 6.39 -0.26 -8.42
CA ASN A 479 6.00 1.13 -8.13
C ASN A 479 6.24 1.44 -6.65
N VAL A 480 7.19 2.35 -6.38
CA VAL A 480 7.57 2.74 -5.01
C VAL A 480 6.47 3.50 -4.24
N ALA A 481 5.39 3.88 -4.90
CA ALA A 481 4.22 4.47 -4.25
C ALA A 481 3.31 3.40 -3.62
N ALA A 482 3.43 2.13 -4.03
CA ALA A 482 2.74 1.01 -3.41
C ALA A 482 3.43 0.56 -2.12
N VAL A 483 2.69 -0.14 -1.26
CA VAL A 483 3.20 -0.73 0.00
C VAL A 483 3.56 -2.20 -0.19
N VAL A 484 2.90 -2.88 -1.13
CA VAL A 484 3.14 -4.28 -1.50
C VAL A 484 3.74 -4.31 -2.89
N MET A 485 4.79 -5.10 -3.07
CA MET A 485 5.49 -5.24 -4.37
C MET A 485 4.56 -5.76 -5.45
N GLU A 486 4.67 -5.19 -6.63
CA GLU A 486 4.02 -5.70 -7.85
C GLU A 486 4.98 -6.59 -8.64
N PRO A 487 4.49 -7.58 -9.37
CA PRO A 487 5.32 -8.33 -10.30
C PRO A 487 5.68 -7.45 -11.52
N ASP A 488 6.94 -7.48 -11.95
CA ASP A 488 7.42 -6.71 -13.11
C ASP A 488 6.75 -7.16 -14.40
N VAL A 489 6.38 -8.44 -14.48
CA VAL A 489 5.69 -9.07 -15.60
C VAL A 489 4.57 -9.93 -15.04
N ASP A 490 3.42 -9.87 -15.68
CA ASP A 490 2.28 -10.70 -15.30
C ASP A 490 2.60 -12.21 -15.42
N VAL A 491 1.98 -13.00 -14.59
CA VAL A 491 2.12 -14.46 -14.57
C VAL A 491 0.97 -15.07 -15.39
N GLU A 492 1.31 -15.62 -16.56
CA GLU A 492 0.33 -16.37 -17.34
C GLU A 492 0.01 -17.70 -16.67
N VAL A 493 -1.29 -17.95 -16.48
CA VAL A 493 -1.80 -19.15 -15.82
C VAL A 493 -2.90 -19.80 -16.67
N GLU A 494 -2.96 -21.12 -16.58
CA GLU A 494 -4.09 -21.91 -17.06
C GLU A 494 -4.99 -22.24 -15.85
N VAL A 495 -6.27 -21.90 -15.95
CA VAL A 495 -7.27 -22.12 -14.93
C VAL A 495 -8.26 -23.18 -15.40
N SER A 496 -8.63 -24.08 -14.51
CA SER A 496 -9.68 -25.11 -14.72
C SER A 496 -10.62 -25.14 -13.51
N VAL A 497 -11.80 -25.74 -13.70
CA VAL A 497 -12.67 -26.04 -12.58
C VAL A 497 -12.02 -27.12 -11.71
N ARG A 498 -11.99 -26.91 -10.40
CA ARG A 498 -11.46 -27.88 -9.44
C ARG A 498 -12.24 -29.19 -9.54
N LYS A 499 -11.51 -30.33 -9.55
CA LYS A 499 -12.10 -31.67 -9.64
C LYS A 499 -13.17 -31.88 -8.56
N GLY A 500 -14.34 -32.31 -8.97
CA GLY A 500 -15.49 -32.53 -8.09
C GLY A 500 -16.32 -31.28 -7.79
N MET A 501 -15.99 -30.14 -8.40
CA MET A 501 -16.74 -28.89 -8.29
C MET A 501 -17.44 -28.49 -9.60
N GLU A 502 -17.46 -29.41 -10.57
CA GLU A 502 -18.11 -29.23 -11.87
C GLU A 502 -19.64 -29.06 -11.69
N GLY A 503 -20.20 -28.02 -12.27
CA GLY A 503 -21.63 -27.72 -12.18
C GLY A 503 -22.14 -27.30 -10.81
N VAL A 504 -21.27 -27.08 -9.83
CA VAL A 504 -21.64 -26.52 -8.52
C VAL A 504 -22.06 -25.06 -8.69
N LYS A 505 -23.19 -24.68 -8.10
CA LYS A 505 -23.59 -23.28 -7.94
C LYS A 505 -22.97 -22.73 -6.67
N TRP A 506 -22.24 -21.64 -6.79
CA TRP A 506 -21.58 -21.03 -5.66
C TRP A 506 -22.31 -19.79 -5.17
N GLN A 507 -22.41 -19.67 -3.87
CA GLN A 507 -22.85 -18.47 -3.17
C GLN A 507 -21.76 -18.01 -2.22
N VAL A 508 -21.56 -16.71 -2.12
CA VAL A 508 -20.62 -16.10 -1.18
C VAL A 508 -21.40 -15.13 -0.31
N ARG A 509 -21.24 -15.21 1.00
CA ARG A 509 -21.97 -14.37 1.93
C ARG A 509 -21.09 -13.84 3.06
N LEU A 510 -21.60 -12.87 3.78
CA LEU A 510 -21.05 -12.30 5.00
C LEU A 510 -22.20 -12.19 6.00
N ASP A 511 -22.54 -13.30 6.68
CA ASP A 511 -23.72 -13.36 7.55
C ASP A 511 -23.38 -13.36 9.05
N GLY A 512 -22.12 -13.56 9.40
CA GLY A 512 -21.69 -13.57 10.79
C GLY A 512 -22.00 -12.25 11.46
N LYS A 513 -22.65 -12.28 12.61
CA LYS A 513 -22.69 -11.11 13.50
C LYS A 513 -21.25 -10.86 13.93
N GLY A 514 -20.67 -9.79 13.40
CA GLY A 514 -19.22 -9.52 13.36
C GLY A 514 -18.56 -9.18 14.68
N ASP A 515 -18.87 -9.92 15.75
CA ASP A 515 -18.28 -9.69 17.08
C ASP A 515 -16.86 -10.24 17.25
N LYS A 516 -16.33 -10.95 16.25
CA LYS A 516 -14.92 -11.37 16.27
C LYS A 516 -14.12 -10.60 15.22
N VAL A 517 -13.60 -9.47 15.64
CA VAL A 517 -12.57 -8.76 14.89
C VAL A 517 -11.36 -9.67 14.79
N PHE A 518 -10.98 -10.05 13.56
CA PHE A 518 -9.70 -10.72 13.38
C PHE A 518 -8.59 -9.67 13.55
N ALA A 519 -7.80 -9.85 14.61
CA ALA A 519 -6.71 -8.95 14.92
C ALA A 519 -5.56 -9.13 13.93
N MET A 520 -5.40 -8.18 13.01
CA MET A 520 -4.27 -8.11 12.09
C MET A 520 -3.05 -7.43 12.72
N VAL A 521 -3.28 -6.56 13.68
CA VAL A 521 -2.28 -5.74 14.37
C VAL A 521 -2.63 -5.63 15.86
N THR A 522 -1.69 -5.16 16.68
CA THR A 522 -1.88 -5.02 18.14
C THR A 522 -3.09 -4.15 18.48
N GLU A 523 -3.28 -3.08 17.73
CA GLU A 523 -4.37 -2.12 17.92
C GLU A 523 -5.77 -2.74 17.73
N ASP A 524 -5.87 -3.88 17.05
CA ASP A 524 -7.15 -4.62 16.94
C ASP A 524 -7.49 -5.42 18.21
N GLN A 525 -6.56 -5.56 19.16
CA GLN A 525 -6.74 -6.30 20.41
C GLN A 525 -7.09 -5.40 21.59
N GLU A 526 -6.90 -4.09 21.45
CA GLU A 526 -7.25 -3.11 22.47
C GLU A 526 -8.72 -2.69 22.29
N PRO A 527 -9.54 -2.66 23.35
CA PRO A 527 -10.87 -2.05 23.27
C PRO A 527 -10.72 -0.55 22.95
N GLU A 528 -11.51 -0.05 21.99
CA GLU A 528 -11.58 1.36 21.61
C GLU A 528 -12.08 2.24 22.77
#